data_d5ed33a23de5f66642f527e255966524
#
_entry.id   d5ed33a23de5f66642f527e255966524
#
_cell.length_a   1.000
_cell.length_b   1.000
_cell.length_c   1.000
_cell.angle_alpha   90.00
_cell.angle_beta   90.00
_cell.angle_gamma   90.00
#
_symmetry.space_group_name_H-M   'P 1'
#
loop_
_entity.id
_entity.type
_entity.pdbx_description
1 polymer ?
#
loop_
_entity_poly.entity_id
_entity_poly.type
_entity_poly.pdbx_seq_one_letter_code
_entity_poly.pdbx_strand_id
1 'polypeptide(L)'
;MNTNDQLENLNKLREEARLGGGQARIDKQHAKGAMTARERIDLLLDKGSFEEFDMFKTHRCKDFGMEKQVYPGDGVVTGHGTINGRTVYVYAQDFTVLGGSLSETMSEKICKVMDLAVRNGAPIIGLNDSGGARIQEGVVSLGGYADIFLRNTMV
;
A
#
# COMPACT_ATOMS: atom_id res chain seq x y z
N MET A 1 9.18 27.01 13.42
CA MET A 1 9.30 26.23 12.18
C MET A 1 8.54 26.99 11.10
N ASN A 2 9.24 27.44 10.05
CA ASN A 2 8.64 28.24 8.98
C ASN A 2 7.77 27.34 8.08
N THR A 3 6.76 27.90 7.40
CA THR A 3 5.89 27.16 6.47
C THR A 3 6.69 26.48 5.35
N ASN A 4 7.75 27.12 4.87
CA ASN A 4 8.64 26.54 3.87
C ASN A 4 9.36 25.28 4.38
N ASP A 5 9.85 25.29 5.62
CA ASP A 5 10.51 24.13 6.24
C ASP A 5 9.52 22.94 6.36
N GLN A 6 8.25 23.24 6.64
CA GLN A 6 7.19 22.24 6.73
C GLN A 6 6.88 21.62 5.37
N LEU A 7 6.83 22.43 4.31
CA LEU A 7 6.62 21.95 2.94
C LEU A 7 7.79 21.10 2.44
N GLU A 8 9.02 21.51 2.71
CA GLU A 8 10.21 20.71 2.37
C GLU A 8 10.20 19.37 3.09
N ASN A 9 9.84 19.36 4.37
CA ASN A 9 9.74 18.14 5.15
C ASN A 9 8.65 17.20 4.62
N LEU A 10 7.48 17.74 4.27
CA LEU A 10 6.40 16.97 3.64
C LEU A 10 6.84 16.36 2.30
N ASN A 11 7.56 17.12 1.47
CA ASN A 11 8.04 16.61 0.19
C ASN A 11 9.07 15.50 0.38
N LYS A 12 9.99 15.60 1.34
CA LYS A 12 10.92 14.54 1.70
C LYS A 12 10.19 13.25 2.13
N LEU A 13 9.18 13.38 2.99
CA LEU A 13 8.37 12.24 3.42
C LEU A 13 7.61 11.58 2.26
N ARG A 14 7.12 12.38 1.30
CA ARG A 14 6.49 11.85 0.08
C ARG A 14 7.46 11.08 -0.80
N GLU A 15 8.67 11.61 -0.98
CA GLU A 15 9.71 10.92 -1.76
C GLU A 15 10.13 9.61 -1.09
N GLU A 16 10.32 9.63 0.23
CA GLU A 16 10.62 8.43 1.01
C GLU A 16 9.49 7.38 0.88
N ALA A 17 8.24 7.79 1.02
CA ALA A 17 7.08 6.90 0.84
C ALA A 17 6.99 6.30 -0.58
N ARG A 18 7.40 7.04 -1.60
CA ARG A 18 7.43 6.54 -2.99
C ARG A 18 8.51 5.52 -3.24
N LEU A 19 9.61 5.57 -2.51
CA LEU A 19 10.71 4.61 -2.62
C LEU A 19 10.38 3.23 -2.01
N GLY A 20 9.31 3.13 -1.22
CA GLY A 20 8.91 1.86 -0.60
C GLY A 20 10.04 1.21 0.19
N GLY A 21 10.53 0.06 -0.25
CA GLY A 21 11.66 -0.65 0.35
C GLY A 21 13.04 -0.09 0.03
N GLY A 22 13.11 1.00 -0.77
CA GLY A 22 14.34 1.65 -1.20
C GLY A 22 14.85 1.20 -2.58
N GLN A 23 15.69 2.06 -3.20
CA GLN A 23 16.13 1.89 -4.58
C GLN A 23 16.76 0.52 -4.86
N ALA A 24 17.61 0.02 -3.99
CA ALA A 24 18.26 -1.28 -4.17
C ALA A 24 17.27 -2.45 -4.29
N ARG A 25 16.12 -2.38 -3.59
CA ARG A 25 15.06 -3.40 -3.69
C ARG A 25 14.21 -3.20 -4.94
N ILE A 26 13.99 -1.97 -5.38
CA ILE A 26 13.35 -1.65 -6.65
C ILE A 26 14.18 -2.21 -7.80
N ASP A 27 15.48 -1.94 -7.84
CA ASP A 27 16.38 -2.45 -8.87
C ASP A 27 16.38 -3.98 -8.91
N LYS A 28 16.31 -4.63 -7.75
CA LYS A 28 16.20 -6.08 -7.64
C LYS A 28 14.87 -6.63 -8.17
N GLN A 29 13.78 -5.88 -8.01
CA GLN A 29 12.47 -6.20 -8.57
C GLN A 29 12.51 -6.11 -10.10
N HIS A 30 13.05 -5.01 -10.63
CA HIS A 30 13.23 -4.80 -12.07
C HIS A 30 14.15 -5.85 -12.71
N ALA A 31 15.22 -6.23 -12.04
CA ALA A 31 16.12 -7.29 -12.52
C ALA A 31 15.44 -8.66 -12.70
N LYS A 32 14.31 -8.89 -12.00
CA LYS A 32 13.44 -10.08 -12.18
C LYS A 32 12.39 -9.91 -13.27
N GLY A 33 12.35 -8.76 -13.95
CA GLY A 33 11.33 -8.42 -14.94
C GLY A 33 9.97 -8.04 -14.31
N ALA A 34 9.92 -7.73 -13.00
CA ALA A 34 8.70 -7.36 -12.31
C ALA A 34 8.64 -5.85 -12.05
N MET A 35 7.45 -5.26 -12.21
CA MET A 35 7.18 -3.85 -11.89
C MET A 35 6.94 -3.66 -10.39
N THR A 36 7.22 -2.46 -9.89
CA THR A 36 6.82 -2.04 -8.54
C THR A 36 5.30 -1.87 -8.42
N ALA A 37 4.80 -1.77 -7.18
CA ALA A 37 3.38 -1.51 -6.94
C ALA A 37 2.90 -0.21 -7.63
N ARG A 38 3.70 0.85 -7.55
CA ARG A 38 3.36 2.16 -8.15
C ARG A 38 3.34 2.10 -9.67
N GLU A 39 4.33 1.48 -10.29
CA GLU A 39 4.37 1.29 -11.74
C GLU A 39 3.16 0.50 -12.25
N ARG A 40 2.72 -0.52 -11.51
CA ARG A 40 1.50 -1.28 -11.86
C ARG A 40 0.24 -0.43 -11.77
N ILE A 41 0.12 0.45 -10.77
CA ILE A 41 -0.99 1.40 -10.65
C ILE A 41 -0.96 2.40 -11.80
N ASP A 42 0.20 2.98 -12.10
CA ASP A 42 0.37 3.96 -13.17
C ASP A 42 0.06 3.37 -14.56
N LEU A 43 0.34 2.07 -14.75
CA LEU A 43 -0.01 1.37 -15.99
C LEU A 43 -1.51 1.04 -16.09
N LEU A 44 -2.16 0.79 -14.95
CA LEU A 44 -3.57 0.40 -14.89
C LEU A 44 -4.52 1.58 -15.07
N LEU A 45 -4.21 2.72 -14.46
CA LEU A 45 -5.11 3.86 -14.36
C LEU A 45 -4.87 4.88 -15.47
N ASP A 46 -5.89 5.68 -15.75
CA ASP A 46 -5.76 6.84 -16.61
C ASP A 46 -4.68 7.79 -16.08
N LYS A 47 -3.85 8.31 -16.97
CA LYS A 47 -2.69 9.14 -16.61
C LYS A 47 -3.09 10.31 -15.73
N GLY A 48 -2.45 10.41 -14.55
CA GLY A 48 -2.65 11.51 -13.60
C GLY A 48 -3.96 11.47 -12.81
N SER A 49 -4.73 10.36 -12.89
CA SER A 49 -5.98 10.21 -12.15
C SER A 49 -5.82 9.62 -10.75
N PHE A 50 -4.63 9.11 -10.41
CA PHE A 50 -4.43 8.41 -9.14
C PHE A 50 -4.35 9.36 -7.95
N GLU A 51 -5.22 9.16 -6.98
CA GLU A 51 -5.22 9.82 -5.68
C GLU A 51 -4.95 8.79 -4.58
N GLU A 52 -3.79 8.92 -3.93
CA GLU A 52 -3.31 7.98 -2.92
C GLU A 52 -3.90 8.26 -1.54
N PHE A 53 -4.28 7.18 -0.82
CA PHE A 53 -4.73 7.23 0.57
C PHE A 53 -3.69 6.64 1.51
N ASP A 54 -3.58 7.23 2.72
CA ASP A 54 -2.77 6.71 3.82
C ASP A 54 -1.28 6.47 3.47
N MET A 55 -0.71 7.32 2.62
CA MET A 55 0.68 7.24 2.15
C MET A 55 1.70 7.12 3.29
N PHE A 56 1.44 7.75 4.44
CA PHE A 56 2.37 7.82 5.57
C PHE A 56 2.05 6.87 6.71
N LYS A 57 1.00 6.06 6.58
CA LYS A 57 0.62 5.11 7.62
C LYS A 57 1.67 4.01 7.73
N THR A 58 2.09 3.69 8.98
CA THR A 58 3.13 2.68 9.27
C THR A 58 2.58 1.60 10.19
N HIS A 59 3.23 0.44 10.25
CA HIS A 59 2.88 -0.61 11.19
C HIS A 59 3.11 -0.18 12.64
N ARG A 60 2.49 -0.91 13.58
CA ARG A 60 2.58 -0.68 15.03
C ARG A 60 3.40 -1.74 15.77
N CYS A 61 3.94 -2.72 15.05
CA CYS A 61 4.72 -3.80 15.62
C CYS A 61 6.06 -3.29 16.19
N LYS A 62 6.37 -3.71 17.42
CA LYS A 62 7.63 -3.40 18.11
C LYS A 62 8.47 -4.66 18.40
N ASP A 63 7.90 -5.84 18.15
CA ASP A 63 8.57 -7.11 18.39
C ASP A 63 9.57 -7.43 17.27
N PHE A 64 10.54 -8.26 17.56
CA PHE A 64 11.54 -8.76 16.60
C PHE A 64 12.33 -7.66 15.86
N GLY A 65 12.52 -6.50 16.49
CA GLY A 65 13.27 -5.37 15.90
C GLY A 65 12.49 -4.61 14.81
N MET A 66 11.18 -4.80 14.73
CA MET A 66 10.32 -4.13 13.74
C MET A 66 10.27 -2.62 13.94
N GLU A 67 10.49 -2.12 15.16
CA GLU A 67 10.59 -0.70 15.45
C GLU A 67 11.69 0.03 14.63
N LYS A 68 12.65 -0.72 14.08
CA LYS A 68 13.75 -0.24 13.22
C LYS A 68 13.48 -0.42 11.73
N GLN A 69 12.39 -1.10 11.37
CA GLN A 69 12.03 -1.44 9.99
C GLN A 69 10.69 -0.79 9.60
N VAL A 70 10.64 0.53 9.75
CA VAL A 70 9.42 1.32 9.49
C VAL A 70 9.48 1.88 8.07
N TYR A 71 8.45 1.58 7.28
CA TYR A 71 8.30 2.03 5.91
C TYR A 71 6.98 2.80 5.77
N PRO A 72 6.98 4.06 5.28
CA PRO A 72 5.75 4.79 4.98
C PRO A 72 4.86 4.01 3.98
N GLY A 73 3.58 3.93 4.27
CA GLY A 73 2.63 3.15 3.47
C GLY A 73 2.57 1.67 3.81
N ASP A 74 3.53 1.16 4.60
CA ASP A 74 3.61 -0.21 5.13
C ASP A 74 3.41 -1.33 4.09
N GLY A 75 3.99 -1.14 2.89
CA GLY A 75 4.03 -2.19 1.87
C GLY A 75 2.74 -2.35 1.06
N VAL A 76 1.82 -1.38 1.11
CA VAL A 76 0.68 -1.31 0.20
C VAL A 76 0.37 0.12 -0.22
N VAL A 77 0.21 0.32 -1.50
CA VAL A 77 -0.28 1.57 -2.10
C VAL A 77 -1.78 1.45 -2.30
N THR A 78 -2.55 2.35 -1.74
CA THR A 78 -4.02 2.34 -1.78
C THR A 78 -4.57 3.67 -2.25
N GLY A 79 -5.67 3.66 -2.99
CA GLY A 79 -6.27 4.90 -3.47
C GLY A 79 -7.40 4.66 -4.45
N HIS A 80 -7.71 5.68 -5.24
CA HIS A 80 -8.63 5.59 -6.35
C HIS A 80 -8.07 6.32 -7.57
N GLY A 81 -8.64 6.03 -8.71
CA GLY A 81 -8.37 6.72 -9.97
C GLY A 81 -9.45 6.40 -10.97
N THR A 82 -9.16 6.57 -12.26
CA THR A 82 -10.11 6.22 -13.32
C THR A 82 -9.50 5.21 -14.30
N ILE A 83 -10.36 4.42 -14.93
CA ILE A 83 -10.05 3.61 -16.12
C ILE A 83 -11.09 3.98 -17.18
N ASN A 84 -10.64 4.55 -18.30
CA ASN A 84 -11.51 5.09 -19.34
C ASN A 84 -12.57 6.07 -18.78
N GLY A 85 -12.15 6.92 -17.85
CA GLY A 85 -12.97 7.91 -17.19
C GLY A 85 -13.92 7.38 -16.10
N ARG A 86 -13.94 6.08 -15.82
CA ARG A 86 -14.76 5.48 -14.76
C ARG A 86 -13.96 5.34 -13.48
N THR A 87 -14.52 5.78 -12.37
CA THR A 87 -13.89 5.66 -11.05
C THR A 87 -13.70 4.20 -10.66
N VAL A 88 -12.49 3.87 -10.23
CA VAL A 88 -12.12 2.58 -9.65
C VAL A 88 -11.30 2.81 -8.39
N TYR A 89 -11.44 1.92 -7.42
CA TYR A 89 -10.57 1.85 -6.26
C TYR A 89 -9.50 0.79 -6.49
N VAL A 90 -8.30 1.03 -5.94
CA VAL A 90 -7.17 0.15 -6.18
C VAL A 90 -6.32 -0.01 -4.93
N TYR A 91 -5.81 -1.20 -4.72
CA TYR A 91 -4.66 -1.43 -3.85
C TYR A 91 -3.60 -2.26 -4.57
N ALA A 92 -2.34 -1.97 -4.29
CA ALA A 92 -1.21 -2.72 -4.84
C ALA A 92 -0.21 -3.03 -3.73
N GLN A 93 0.06 -4.31 -3.50
CA GLN A 93 1.08 -4.74 -2.53
C GLN A 93 2.47 -4.48 -3.11
N ASP A 94 3.35 -3.93 -2.29
CA ASP A 94 4.72 -3.59 -2.64
C ASP A 94 5.68 -4.66 -2.11
N PHE A 95 6.12 -5.53 -2.99
CA PHE A 95 7.07 -6.61 -2.65
C PHE A 95 8.42 -6.09 -2.16
N THR A 96 8.78 -4.84 -2.46
CA THR A 96 10.02 -4.22 -1.99
C THR A 96 10.01 -3.97 -0.48
N VAL A 97 8.82 -3.89 0.13
CA VAL A 97 8.63 -3.69 1.57
C VAL A 97 8.27 -5.04 2.23
N LEU A 98 9.23 -5.62 2.94
CA LEU A 98 9.05 -6.87 3.69
C LEU A 98 8.38 -8.00 2.88
N GLY A 99 8.71 -8.09 1.56
CA GLY A 99 8.13 -9.08 0.67
C GLY A 99 6.62 -8.90 0.42
N GLY A 100 6.09 -7.70 0.56
CA GLY A 100 4.65 -7.44 0.43
C GLY A 100 3.79 -8.16 1.46
N SER A 101 4.39 -8.64 2.56
CA SER A 101 3.68 -9.43 3.58
C SER A 101 2.61 -8.60 4.29
N LEU A 102 1.42 -9.21 4.46
CA LEU A 102 0.28 -8.55 5.07
C LEU A 102 0.49 -8.29 6.56
N SER A 103 0.41 -7.03 6.95
CA SER A 103 0.38 -6.55 8.33
C SER A 103 -1.05 -6.17 8.74
N GLU A 104 -1.25 -5.91 10.02
CA GLU A 104 -2.49 -5.29 10.51
C GLU A 104 -2.76 -3.96 9.82
N THR A 105 -1.77 -3.08 9.75
CA THR A 105 -1.88 -1.76 9.09
C THR A 105 -2.18 -1.88 7.59
N MET A 106 -1.52 -2.80 6.89
CA MET A 106 -1.80 -3.07 5.48
C MET A 106 -3.25 -3.52 5.28
N SER A 107 -3.75 -4.45 6.12
CA SER A 107 -5.13 -4.91 6.04
C SER A 107 -6.15 -3.80 6.29
N GLU A 108 -5.90 -2.93 7.29
CA GLU A 108 -6.74 -1.75 7.55
C GLU A 108 -6.83 -0.82 6.35
N LYS A 109 -5.71 -0.57 5.66
CA LYS A 109 -5.68 0.24 4.43
C LYS A 109 -6.49 -0.40 3.31
N ILE A 110 -6.31 -1.71 3.08
CA ILE A 110 -7.06 -2.46 2.07
C ILE A 110 -8.55 -2.45 2.41
N CYS A 111 -8.93 -2.77 3.64
CA CYS A 111 -10.32 -2.76 4.09
C CYS A 111 -10.97 -1.39 3.93
N LYS A 112 -10.27 -0.30 4.26
CA LYS A 112 -10.75 1.06 4.06
C LYS A 112 -11.09 1.34 2.59
N VAL A 113 -10.22 0.94 1.67
CA VAL A 113 -10.43 1.14 0.22
C VAL A 113 -11.58 0.27 -0.28
N MET A 114 -11.73 -0.97 0.20
CA MET A 114 -12.88 -1.83 -0.09
C MET A 114 -14.20 -1.20 0.37
N ASP A 115 -14.25 -0.71 1.61
CA ASP A 115 -15.43 -0.04 2.17
C ASP A 115 -15.80 1.22 1.38
N LEU A 116 -14.81 1.99 0.93
CA LEU A 116 -15.03 3.17 0.08
C LEU A 116 -15.56 2.79 -1.30
N ALA A 117 -15.04 1.73 -1.91
CA ALA A 117 -15.51 1.23 -3.20
C ALA A 117 -16.99 0.86 -3.14
N VAL A 118 -17.38 0.08 -2.11
CA VAL A 118 -18.77 -0.33 -1.88
C VAL A 118 -19.69 0.89 -1.69
N ARG A 119 -19.30 1.83 -0.82
CA ARG A 119 -20.10 3.05 -0.56
C ARG A 119 -20.34 3.90 -1.80
N ASN A 120 -19.38 3.91 -2.72
CA ASN A 120 -19.46 4.71 -3.94
C ASN A 120 -19.99 3.92 -5.14
N GLY A 121 -20.31 2.64 -4.98
CA GLY A 121 -20.76 1.77 -6.07
C GLY A 121 -19.73 1.63 -7.19
N ALA A 122 -18.44 1.66 -6.85
CA ALA A 122 -17.34 1.57 -7.78
C ALA A 122 -16.59 0.24 -7.61
N PRO A 123 -16.00 -0.31 -8.68
CA PRO A 123 -15.20 -1.53 -8.58
C PRO A 123 -13.92 -1.30 -7.78
N ILE A 124 -13.43 -2.36 -7.14
CA ILE A 124 -12.10 -2.41 -6.54
C ILE A 124 -11.22 -3.41 -7.28
N ILE A 125 -9.95 -3.03 -7.50
CA ILE A 125 -8.95 -3.86 -8.16
C ILE A 125 -7.78 -4.07 -7.20
N GLY A 126 -7.49 -5.32 -6.88
CA GLY A 126 -6.33 -5.71 -6.07
C GLY A 126 -5.18 -6.21 -6.93
N LEU A 127 -4.03 -5.54 -6.85
CA LEU A 127 -2.78 -5.94 -7.48
C LEU A 127 -1.91 -6.64 -6.44
N ASN A 128 -2.16 -7.93 -6.24
CA ASN A 128 -1.50 -8.70 -5.21
C ASN A 128 -0.07 -9.09 -5.60
N ASP A 129 0.87 -8.91 -4.67
CA ASP A 129 2.26 -9.35 -4.77
C ASP A 129 2.81 -9.50 -3.35
N SER A 130 2.72 -10.71 -2.79
CA SER A 130 2.92 -10.92 -1.36
C SER A 130 3.51 -12.30 -1.06
N GLY A 131 4.43 -12.34 -0.10
CA GLY A 131 4.92 -13.58 0.49
C GLY A 131 3.97 -14.21 1.53
N GLY A 132 2.83 -13.59 1.83
CA GLY A 132 1.85 -14.08 2.80
C GLY A 132 1.68 -13.18 4.02
N ALA A 133 1.34 -13.74 5.18
CA ALA A 133 1.20 -13.00 6.43
C ALA A 133 2.57 -12.54 6.97
N ARG A 134 2.63 -11.33 7.54
CA ARG A 134 3.83 -10.81 8.21
C ARG A 134 4.03 -11.54 9.54
N ILE A 135 4.95 -12.50 9.56
CA ILE A 135 5.16 -13.41 10.68
C ILE A 135 5.56 -12.69 11.99
N GLN A 136 6.23 -11.55 11.89
CA GLN A 136 6.64 -10.74 13.04
C GLN A 136 5.44 -10.16 13.81
N GLU A 137 4.29 -10.03 13.18
CA GLU A 137 3.05 -9.57 13.81
C GLU A 137 2.18 -10.72 14.34
N GLY A 138 2.57 -11.97 14.09
CA GLY A 138 1.89 -13.16 14.60
C GLY A 138 0.41 -13.23 14.19
N VAL A 139 -0.46 -13.54 15.16
CA VAL A 139 -1.90 -13.71 14.93
C VAL A 139 -2.62 -12.45 14.43
N VAL A 140 -2.09 -11.28 14.71
CA VAL A 140 -2.68 -10.00 14.28
C VAL A 140 -2.68 -9.87 12.75
N SER A 141 -1.63 -10.33 12.09
CA SER A 141 -1.59 -10.36 10.63
C SER A 141 -2.61 -11.35 10.03
N LEU A 142 -2.86 -12.47 10.69
CA LEU A 142 -3.91 -13.42 10.28
C LEU A 142 -5.30 -12.81 10.48
N GLY A 143 -5.52 -12.06 11.56
CA GLY A 143 -6.74 -11.28 11.77
C GLY A 143 -7.01 -10.31 10.63
N GLY A 144 -5.95 -9.66 10.12
CA GLY A 144 -6.03 -8.78 8.95
C GLY A 144 -6.55 -9.50 7.68
N TYR A 145 -6.13 -10.73 7.44
CA TYR A 145 -6.71 -11.54 6.35
C TYR A 145 -8.20 -11.84 6.58
N ALA A 146 -8.58 -12.14 7.81
CA ALA A 146 -10.00 -12.40 8.13
C ALA A 146 -10.87 -11.18 7.82
N ASP A 147 -10.41 -9.97 8.12
CA ASP A 147 -11.11 -8.72 7.83
C ASP A 147 -11.28 -8.48 6.32
N ILE A 148 -10.27 -8.80 5.52
CA ILE A 148 -10.35 -8.73 4.06
C ILE A 148 -11.33 -9.80 3.52
N PHE A 149 -11.24 -11.05 4.01
CA PHE A 149 -12.12 -12.13 3.58
C PHE A 149 -13.58 -11.85 3.92
N LEU A 150 -13.86 -11.30 5.10
CA LEU A 150 -15.21 -10.88 5.47
C LEU A 150 -15.79 -9.94 4.41
N ARG A 151 -15.05 -8.92 3.99
CA ARG A 151 -15.51 -7.95 2.97
C ARG A 151 -15.73 -8.62 1.61
N ASN A 152 -14.85 -9.53 1.21
CA ASN A 152 -14.99 -10.27 -0.04
C ASN A 152 -16.21 -11.20 -0.07
N THR A 153 -16.71 -11.61 1.10
CA THR A 153 -17.88 -12.51 1.19
C THR A 153 -19.20 -11.77 1.38
N MET A 154 -19.15 -10.52 1.84
CA MET A 154 -20.34 -9.71 2.15
C MET A 154 -20.79 -8.78 1.03
N VAL A 155 -20.04 -8.70 -0.07
CA VAL A 155 -20.28 -7.79 -1.21
C VAL A 155 -20.62 -8.55 -2.47
#